data_a88849ca0184a6cf510e37376c39e39e
#
_entry.id   a88849ca0184a6cf510e37376c39e39e
#
_cell.length_a   1.000
_cell.length_b   1.000
_cell.length_c   1.000
_cell.angle_alpha   90.00
_cell.angle_beta   90.00
_cell.angle_gamma   90.00
#
_symmetry.space_group_name_H-M   'P 1'
#
loop_
_entity.id
_entity.type
_entity.pdbx_description
1 polymer ?
#
loop_
_entity_poly.entity_id
_entity_poly.type
_entity_poly.pdbx_seq_one_letter_code
_entity_poly.pdbx_strand_id
1 'polypeptide(L)'
;MSTEIKRTLLETSRVDGMPGWETRLYLIEYPAGADGGGHWHPVVGIGYVLSGSIVSAFGDDAPETFTAGQSFQDPANIMHTISRNASTTEPMSFIIAYTVKTGEPNTVYAELGA
;
A
#
# COMPACT_ATOMS: atom_id res chain seq x y z
N MET A 1 3.70 4.11 -23.03
CA MET A 1 3.25 4.59 -21.73
C MET A 1 3.61 3.58 -20.65
N SER A 2 4.12 4.04 -19.54
CA SER A 2 4.44 3.15 -18.42
C SER A 2 3.16 2.74 -17.70
N THR A 3 3.04 1.43 -17.39
CA THR A 3 2.01 0.91 -16.48
C THR A 3 2.60 0.63 -15.10
N GLU A 4 3.83 1.09 -14.90
CA GLU A 4 4.59 0.79 -13.71
C GLU A 4 4.14 1.65 -12.53
N ILE A 5 3.85 0.99 -11.41
CA ILE A 5 3.53 1.66 -10.16
C ILE A 5 4.83 2.17 -9.55
N LYS A 6 4.85 3.46 -9.20
CA LYS A 6 6.01 4.06 -8.52
C LYS A 6 5.80 4.04 -7.02
N ARG A 7 6.82 3.57 -6.30
CA ARG A 7 6.83 3.54 -4.84
C ARG A 7 8.05 4.32 -4.37
N THR A 8 7.81 5.49 -3.77
CA THR A 8 8.87 6.38 -3.33
C THR A 8 8.88 6.47 -1.80
N LEU A 9 9.99 6.08 -1.19
CA LEU A 9 10.18 6.25 0.25
C LEU A 9 10.45 7.74 0.52
N LEU A 10 9.51 8.39 1.21
CA LEU A 10 9.61 9.83 1.50
C LEU A 10 10.34 10.10 2.80
N GLU A 11 10.10 9.28 3.82
CA GLU A 11 10.58 9.52 5.17
C GLU A 11 10.74 8.23 5.92
N THR A 12 11.76 8.17 6.78
CA THR A 12 11.95 7.07 7.73
C THR A 12 12.22 7.68 9.09
N SER A 13 11.53 7.20 10.11
CA SER A 13 11.70 7.68 11.48
C SER A 13 11.83 6.50 12.43
N ARG A 14 12.79 6.57 13.36
CA ARG A 14 12.89 5.59 14.45
C ARG A 14 11.72 5.76 15.39
N VAL A 15 11.27 4.63 15.97
CA VAL A 15 10.20 4.65 16.97
C VAL A 15 10.84 4.78 18.35
N ASP A 16 10.54 5.87 19.06
CA ASP A 16 11.06 6.11 20.42
C ASP A 16 10.57 5.01 21.37
N GLY A 17 11.48 4.47 22.17
CA GLY A 17 11.16 3.40 23.12
C GLY A 17 11.06 2.00 22.52
N MET A 18 11.26 1.86 21.20
CA MET A 18 11.23 0.57 20.50
C MET A 18 12.50 0.41 19.66
N PRO A 19 13.65 0.06 20.27
CA PRO A 19 14.89 -0.14 19.52
C PRO A 19 14.72 -1.16 18.40
N GLY A 20 15.24 -0.84 17.21
CA GLY A 20 15.15 -1.71 16.06
C GLY A 20 13.84 -1.61 15.28
N TRP A 21 12.99 -0.65 15.61
CA TRP A 21 11.75 -0.38 14.87
C TRP A 21 11.78 0.99 14.22
N GLU A 22 11.16 1.09 13.06
CA GLU A 22 11.06 2.34 12.30
C GLU A 22 9.71 2.48 11.64
N THR A 23 9.30 3.72 11.38
CA THR A 23 8.12 4.04 10.57
C THR A 23 8.60 4.55 9.22
N ARG A 24 8.05 4.00 8.15
CA ARG A 24 8.35 4.38 6.76
C ARG A 24 7.12 4.99 6.12
N LEU A 25 7.28 6.15 5.49
CA LEU A 25 6.21 6.82 4.75
C LEU A 25 6.54 6.76 3.26
N TYR A 26 5.60 6.22 2.47
CA TYR A 26 5.75 6.10 1.02
C TYR A 26 4.72 6.94 0.29
N LEU A 27 5.14 7.49 -0.86
CA LEU A 27 4.23 7.98 -1.89
C LEU A 27 4.10 6.88 -2.94
N ILE A 28 2.86 6.49 -3.22
CA ILE A 28 2.55 5.46 -4.20
C ILE A 28 1.77 6.11 -5.34
N GLU A 29 2.25 5.92 -6.57
CA GLU A 29 1.65 6.53 -7.75
C GLU A 29 1.30 5.44 -8.76
N TYR A 30 0.02 5.37 -9.12
CA TYR A 30 -0.53 4.38 -10.06
C TYR A 30 -0.84 5.04 -11.40
N PRO A 31 -0.29 4.57 -12.51
CA PRO A 31 -0.80 4.97 -13.82
C PRO A 31 -2.25 4.53 -14.01
N ALA A 32 -2.91 5.11 -14.99
CA ALA A 32 -4.26 4.70 -15.39
C ALA A 32 -4.31 3.18 -15.62
N GLY A 33 -5.30 2.51 -15.07
CA GLY A 33 -5.52 1.07 -15.25
C GLY A 33 -4.56 0.14 -14.54
N ALA A 34 -3.59 0.65 -13.78
CA ALA A 34 -2.60 -0.20 -13.10
C ALA A 34 -3.22 -0.98 -11.94
N ASP A 35 -2.77 -2.23 -11.76
CA ASP A 35 -3.17 -3.11 -10.65
C ASP A 35 -1.90 -3.60 -9.95
N GLY A 36 -1.81 -3.31 -8.66
CA GLY A 36 -0.69 -3.72 -7.82
C GLY A 36 -1.01 -4.88 -6.89
N GLY A 37 -2.11 -5.62 -7.10
CA GLY A 37 -2.49 -6.76 -6.29
C GLY A 37 -1.50 -7.92 -6.39
N GLY A 38 -1.63 -8.88 -5.46
CA GLY A 38 -0.76 -10.05 -5.41
C GLY A 38 0.42 -9.89 -4.45
N HIS A 39 0.23 -9.17 -3.37
CA HIS A 39 1.22 -9.00 -2.31
C HIS A 39 0.55 -9.03 -0.94
N TRP A 40 1.36 -9.07 0.11
CA TRP A 40 0.87 -8.95 1.49
C TRP A 40 1.87 -8.16 2.33
N HIS A 41 1.42 -7.69 3.48
CA HIS A 41 2.24 -6.90 4.41
C HIS A 41 2.41 -7.66 5.73
N PRO A 42 3.63 -7.80 6.26
CA PRO A 42 3.82 -8.37 7.61
C PRO A 42 3.36 -7.44 8.73
N VAL A 43 3.07 -6.18 8.41
CA VAL A 43 2.60 -5.15 9.35
C VAL A 43 1.45 -4.37 8.72
N VAL A 44 0.63 -3.74 9.56
CA VAL A 44 -0.48 -2.90 9.07
C VAL A 44 0.07 -1.66 8.37
N GLY A 45 -0.52 -1.31 7.23
CA GLY A 45 -0.28 -0.04 6.57
C GLY A 45 -1.45 0.92 6.82
N ILE A 46 -1.15 2.19 7.07
CA ILE A 46 -2.15 3.24 7.22
C ILE A 46 -1.96 4.24 6.10
N GLY A 47 -2.99 4.41 5.27
CA GLY A 47 -2.90 5.22 4.06
C GLY A 47 -3.94 6.32 3.95
N TYR A 48 -3.68 7.22 3.01
CA TYR A 48 -4.55 8.35 2.70
C TYR A 48 -4.48 8.65 1.21
N VAL A 49 -5.63 8.65 0.54
CA VAL A 49 -5.69 8.88 -0.91
C VAL A 49 -5.54 10.36 -1.22
N LEU A 50 -4.55 10.70 -2.03
CA LEU A 50 -4.26 12.08 -2.45
C LEU A 50 -5.04 12.46 -3.70
N SER A 51 -5.12 11.57 -4.68
CA SER A 51 -5.81 11.84 -5.95
C SER A 51 -6.37 10.55 -6.52
N GLY A 52 -7.49 10.66 -7.21
CA GLY A 52 -8.15 9.51 -7.83
C GLY A 52 -8.83 8.60 -6.82
N SER A 53 -8.96 7.34 -7.17
CA SER A 53 -9.59 6.31 -6.34
C SER A 53 -8.88 4.97 -6.49
N ILE A 54 -8.77 4.23 -5.37
CA ILE A 54 -8.22 2.89 -5.36
C ILE A 54 -9.32 1.88 -5.05
N VAL A 55 -9.36 0.78 -5.79
CA VAL A 55 -10.20 -0.39 -5.50
C VAL A 55 -9.33 -1.43 -4.82
N SER A 56 -9.71 -1.85 -3.64
CA SER A 56 -8.89 -2.69 -2.77
C SER A 56 -9.69 -3.85 -2.21
N ALA A 57 -9.08 -5.04 -2.20
CA ALA A 57 -9.65 -6.23 -1.58
C ALA A 57 -8.56 -7.09 -0.96
N PHE A 58 -8.91 -7.77 0.12
CA PHE A 58 -8.00 -8.65 0.87
C PHE A 58 -8.64 -10.02 1.02
N GLY A 59 -7.86 -11.08 0.71
CA GLY A 59 -8.36 -12.45 0.79
C GLY A 59 -9.60 -12.62 -0.10
N ASP A 60 -10.67 -13.16 0.49
CA ASP A 60 -11.94 -13.37 -0.19
C ASP A 60 -12.97 -12.27 0.07
N ASP A 61 -12.57 -11.19 0.71
CA ASP A 61 -13.46 -10.07 1.02
C ASP A 61 -13.88 -9.31 -0.24
N ALA A 62 -15.06 -8.71 -0.19
CA ALA A 62 -15.56 -7.88 -1.27
C ALA A 62 -14.69 -6.63 -1.44
N PRO A 63 -14.46 -6.16 -2.68
CA PRO A 63 -13.68 -4.95 -2.90
C PRO A 63 -14.33 -3.71 -2.31
N GLU A 64 -13.47 -2.81 -1.79
CA GLU A 64 -13.87 -1.48 -1.33
C GLU A 64 -13.16 -0.44 -2.18
N THR A 65 -13.80 0.72 -2.37
CA THR A 65 -13.22 1.85 -3.11
C THR A 65 -12.95 3.00 -2.15
N PHE A 66 -11.73 3.54 -2.19
CA PHE A 66 -11.34 4.71 -1.41
C PHE A 66 -10.96 5.82 -2.39
N THR A 67 -11.52 7.00 -2.15
CA THR A 67 -11.40 8.18 -3.03
C THR A 67 -10.55 9.25 -2.33
N ALA A 68 -10.02 10.19 -3.10
CA ALA A 68 -9.21 11.31 -2.60
C ALA A 68 -9.84 11.93 -1.35
N GLY A 69 -9.05 12.10 -0.29
CA GLY A 69 -9.48 12.59 1.00
C GLY A 69 -9.92 11.51 1.98
N GLN A 70 -9.94 10.25 1.58
CA GLN A 70 -10.29 9.14 2.47
C GLN A 70 -9.04 8.40 2.93
N SER A 71 -9.05 7.99 4.20
CA SER A 71 -8.01 7.12 4.77
C SER A 71 -8.43 5.66 4.65
N PHE A 72 -7.44 4.77 4.72
CA PHE A 72 -7.67 3.33 4.66
C PHE A 72 -6.59 2.60 5.44
N GLN A 73 -6.83 1.33 5.72
CA GLN A 73 -5.81 0.47 6.31
C GLN A 73 -5.63 -0.78 5.45
N ASP A 74 -4.38 -1.18 5.29
CA ASP A 74 -4.02 -2.47 4.70
C ASP A 74 -3.70 -3.41 5.88
N PRO A 75 -4.55 -4.42 6.14
CA PRO A 75 -4.31 -5.33 7.26
C PRO A 75 -3.06 -6.18 7.05
N ALA A 76 -2.46 -6.60 8.16
CA ALA A 76 -1.27 -7.45 8.14
C ALA A 76 -1.64 -8.91 7.85
N ASN A 77 -0.71 -9.62 7.18
CA ASN A 77 -0.73 -11.09 7.04
C ASN A 77 -1.96 -11.63 6.30
N ILE A 78 -2.48 -10.87 5.34
CA ILE A 78 -3.54 -11.33 4.46
C ILE A 78 -3.21 -10.86 3.03
N MET A 79 -3.46 -11.71 2.04
CA MET A 79 -3.15 -11.38 0.66
C MET A 79 -3.98 -10.19 0.18
N HIS A 80 -3.31 -9.14 -0.31
CA HIS A 80 -3.92 -8.00 -0.97
C HIS A 80 -4.21 -8.43 -2.40
N THR A 81 -5.41 -8.95 -2.64
CA THR A 81 -5.76 -9.60 -3.90
C THR A 81 -6.08 -8.60 -5.00
N ILE A 82 -6.69 -7.48 -4.64
CA ILE A 82 -6.98 -6.37 -5.56
C ILE A 82 -6.43 -5.08 -4.97
N SER A 83 -5.64 -4.36 -5.77
CA SER A 83 -5.11 -3.04 -5.40
C SER A 83 -4.92 -2.26 -6.69
N ARG A 84 -6.02 -1.78 -7.27
CA ARG A 84 -6.00 -1.20 -8.60
C ARG A 84 -6.51 0.24 -8.62
N ASN A 85 -6.00 0.99 -9.60
CA ASN A 85 -6.58 2.28 -9.94
C ASN A 85 -8.01 2.06 -10.46
N ALA A 86 -8.98 2.74 -9.86
CA ALA A 86 -10.37 2.64 -10.30
C ALA A 86 -10.59 3.19 -11.70
N SER A 87 -9.71 4.10 -12.15
CA SER A 87 -9.78 4.73 -13.48
C SER A 87 -8.86 4.04 -14.48
N THR A 88 -9.35 3.89 -15.70
CA THR A 88 -8.54 3.45 -16.84
C THR A 88 -7.99 4.61 -17.65
N THR A 89 -8.30 5.85 -17.28
CA THR A 89 -7.91 7.06 -18.01
C THR A 89 -7.08 8.05 -17.22
N GLU A 90 -7.20 8.05 -15.88
CA GLU A 90 -6.53 9.01 -15.01
C GLU A 90 -5.59 8.33 -14.01
N PRO A 91 -4.48 8.97 -13.64
CA PRO A 91 -3.60 8.44 -12.61
C PRO A 91 -4.24 8.55 -11.21
N MET A 92 -3.65 7.85 -10.25
CA MET A 92 -4.08 7.85 -8.86
C MET A 92 -2.86 7.86 -7.96
N SER A 93 -2.97 8.47 -6.79
CA SER A 93 -1.88 8.46 -5.81
C SER A 93 -2.39 8.42 -4.38
N PHE A 94 -1.58 7.83 -3.51
CA PHE A 94 -1.82 7.82 -2.07
C PHE A 94 -0.49 7.81 -1.31
N ILE A 95 -0.55 8.19 -0.04
CA ILE A 95 0.55 8.00 0.89
C ILE A 95 0.18 6.87 1.84
N ILE A 96 1.19 6.11 2.29
CA ILE A 96 0.98 5.00 3.22
C ILE A 96 2.19 4.87 4.14
N ALA A 97 1.92 4.61 5.43
CA ALA A 97 2.94 4.44 6.45
C ALA A 97 2.90 3.05 7.05
N TYR A 98 4.08 2.49 7.30
CA TYR A 98 4.26 1.19 7.95
C TYR A 98 5.24 1.35 9.11
N THR A 99 4.94 0.74 10.26
CA THR A 99 5.89 0.62 11.36
C THR A 99 6.41 -0.82 11.36
N VAL A 100 7.71 -0.98 11.18
CA VAL A 100 8.31 -2.27 10.84
C VAL A 100 9.70 -2.37 11.47
N LYS A 101 10.18 -3.58 11.67
CA LYS A 101 11.58 -3.79 12.12
C LYS A 101 12.55 -3.30 11.06
N THR A 102 13.57 -2.58 11.51
CA THR A 102 14.64 -2.09 10.64
C THR A 102 15.30 -3.26 9.90
N GLY A 103 15.41 -3.12 8.58
CA GLY A 103 15.97 -4.18 7.72
C GLY A 103 14.95 -5.19 7.21
N GLU A 104 13.73 -5.20 7.77
CA GLU A 104 12.67 -6.09 7.29
C GLU A 104 11.81 -5.41 6.22
N PRO A 105 11.24 -6.18 5.27
CA PRO A 105 10.36 -5.61 4.26
C PRO A 105 8.99 -5.25 4.86
N ASN A 106 8.35 -4.22 4.34
CA ASN A 106 6.96 -3.91 4.66
C ASN A 106 5.98 -4.50 3.64
N THR A 107 6.49 -5.04 2.54
CA THR A 107 5.67 -5.64 1.47
C THR A 107 6.37 -6.88 0.93
N VAL A 108 5.62 -7.97 0.79
CA VAL A 108 6.13 -9.25 0.31
C VAL A 108 5.29 -9.68 -0.91
N TYR A 109 5.97 -10.05 -1.99
CA TYR A 109 5.34 -10.43 -3.26
C TYR A 109 5.26 -11.94 -3.46
N ALA A 110 5.57 -12.72 -2.43
CA ALA A 110 5.44 -14.18 -2.43
C ALA A 110 4.06 -14.60 -1.91
N GLU A 111 3.68 -15.84 -2.18
CA GLU A 111 2.44 -16.37 -1.62
C GLU A 111 2.51 -16.42 -0.09
N LEU A 112 1.39 -16.05 0.56
CA LEU A 112 1.28 -16.09 2.01
C LEU A 112 1.23 -17.56 2.46
N GLY A 113 2.14 -17.91 3.38
CA GLY A 113 2.25 -19.26 3.92
C GLY A 113 3.06 -20.23 3.06
N ALA A 114 3.70 -19.73 2.00
CA ALA A 114 4.58 -20.56 1.16
C ALA A 114 5.91 -20.86 1.83
#